data_e537368a34dfa74a40d4b323c4da29b7
#
_entry.id   e537368a34dfa74a40d4b323c4da29b7
#
_cell.length_a   1.000
_cell.length_b   1.000
_cell.length_c   1.000
_cell.angle_alpha   90.00
_cell.angle_beta   90.00
_cell.angle_gamma   90.00
#
_symmetry.space_group_name_H-M   'P 1'
#
loop_
_entity.id
_entity.type
_entity.pdbx_description
1 polymer ?
#
loop_
_entity_poly.entity_id
_entity_poly.type
_entity_poly.pdbx_seq_one_letter_code
_entity_poly.pdbx_strand_id
1 'polypeptide(L)'
;MEEPNFTEMGGAGQLDSTVASRANTALYSTFSIVGFCAGTFLNYCIYSASFYSYNHTKNQGFVTFSGALLGVCAAFLWCAQGTVMMAYPSENKKGRYIGIFWAIFNLGAVIGSCIPMANQWHTQKTVNVNDGTYIGFMVLMAFGGILAWFLVPPEKIVRKDGSRVQQIRHPSAISELKGLYQTLILDPWIILLFPFFFASNYFYTYQLSSYNLYMFNTRTRSFTGLFYWLSQILGSLSFGWFLDISFLTRRSRAILGWLFLFLIVNSVWGGGLSAELLLHRPPSGTSEQNFAKFNPVIDIYETERGFVGYFWLFVFYGFMDACWQTYAYWLMGAMSNDPRRLAYFAGFYKGIQSAGGAVAWGIDMGKIEIRGLYISSWALCGAGLLCAVPVVWKRVRDTEMEEEEKEEQGELAEVKA
;
A
#
# COMPACT_ATOMS: atom_id res chain seq x y z
N MET A 1 5.62 -2.05 10.44
CA MET A 1 6.75 -2.90 10.00
C MET A 1 6.64 -2.99 8.50
N GLU A 2 7.61 -2.48 7.80
CA GLU A 2 7.57 -2.19 6.37
C GLU A 2 7.96 -3.37 5.56
N GLU A 3 7.33 -3.48 4.39
CA GLU A 3 7.99 -4.18 3.31
C GLU A 3 9.35 -3.51 3.07
N PRO A 4 10.43 -4.27 2.96
CA PRO A 4 11.72 -3.67 2.72
C PRO A 4 11.67 -2.87 1.42
N ASN A 5 12.32 -1.71 1.43
CA ASN A 5 12.44 -0.75 0.34
C ASN A 5 13.08 -1.32 -0.96
N PHE A 6 13.05 -2.65 -1.16
CA PHE A 6 13.59 -3.32 -2.34
C PHE A 6 12.82 -2.97 -3.60
N THR A 7 11.49 -2.82 -3.47
CA THR A 7 10.62 -2.47 -4.60
C THR A 7 10.82 -1.04 -5.06
N GLU A 8 11.19 -0.13 -4.14
CA GLU A 8 11.44 1.29 -4.46
C GLU A 8 12.63 1.48 -5.40
N MET A 9 13.65 0.65 -5.24
CA MET A 9 14.82 0.70 -6.12
C MET A 9 14.56 0.11 -7.50
N GLY A 10 13.35 -0.37 -7.77
CA GLY A 10 12.96 -1.12 -8.96
C GLY A 10 13.58 -2.53 -8.95
N GLY A 11 12.77 -3.54 -9.27
CA GLY A 11 13.24 -4.93 -9.32
C GLY A 11 13.85 -5.45 -8.01
N ALA A 12 13.45 -4.94 -6.84
CA ALA A 12 14.03 -5.23 -5.51
C ALA A 12 15.55 -5.00 -5.46
N GLY A 13 16.04 -3.99 -6.16
CA GLY A 13 17.47 -3.68 -6.25
C GLY A 13 18.25 -4.61 -7.18
N GLN A 14 17.60 -5.52 -7.89
CA GLN A 14 18.22 -6.38 -8.90
C GLN A 14 17.99 -5.81 -10.31
N LEU A 15 18.95 -6.00 -11.20
CA LEU A 15 18.79 -5.64 -12.63
C LEU A 15 17.83 -6.60 -13.34
N ASP A 16 17.82 -7.87 -12.94
CA ASP A 16 16.80 -8.83 -13.39
C ASP A 16 15.52 -8.65 -12.56
N SER A 17 14.66 -7.76 -13.04
CA SER A 17 13.36 -7.49 -12.42
C SER A 17 12.44 -8.73 -12.35
N THR A 18 12.72 -9.78 -13.16
CA THR A 18 11.91 -11.00 -13.18
C THR A 18 11.95 -11.72 -11.83
N VAL A 19 13.09 -11.70 -11.14
CA VAL A 19 13.24 -12.35 -9.82
C VAL A 19 12.40 -11.63 -8.78
N ALA A 20 12.49 -10.30 -8.74
CA ALA A 20 11.65 -9.48 -7.84
C ALA A 20 10.16 -9.61 -8.17
N SER A 21 9.80 -9.58 -9.45
CA SER A 21 8.40 -9.76 -9.89
C SER A 21 7.85 -11.13 -9.51
N ARG A 22 8.63 -12.21 -9.59
CA ARG A 22 8.24 -13.55 -9.10
C ARG A 22 8.03 -13.57 -7.59
N ALA A 23 8.94 -12.98 -6.83
CA ALA A 23 8.81 -12.89 -5.38
C ALA A 23 7.55 -12.09 -4.98
N ASN A 24 7.33 -10.94 -5.59
CA ASN A 24 6.16 -10.10 -5.33
C ASN A 24 4.86 -10.75 -5.81
N THR A 25 4.85 -11.44 -6.95
CA THR A 25 3.68 -12.23 -7.39
C THR A 25 3.34 -13.32 -6.37
N ALA A 26 4.32 -14.07 -5.88
CA ALA A 26 4.12 -15.09 -4.85
C ALA A 26 3.62 -14.46 -3.55
N LEU A 27 4.22 -13.34 -3.11
CA LEU A 27 3.83 -12.60 -1.92
C LEU A 27 2.38 -12.15 -2.01
N TYR A 28 2.01 -11.39 -3.04
CA TYR A 28 0.66 -10.83 -3.15
C TYR A 28 -0.40 -11.88 -3.46
N SER A 29 -0.08 -12.96 -4.19
CA SER A 29 -1.00 -14.07 -4.41
C SER A 29 -1.32 -14.79 -3.10
N THR A 30 -0.31 -15.09 -2.28
CA THR A 30 -0.49 -15.71 -0.96
C THR A 30 -1.24 -14.78 -0.02
N PHE A 31 -0.89 -13.49 -0.01
CA PHE A 31 -1.58 -12.48 0.77
C PHE A 31 -3.05 -12.35 0.38
N SER A 32 -3.39 -12.36 -0.92
CA SER A 32 -4.76 -12.30 -1.41
C SER A 32 -5.62 -13.44 -0.84
N ILE A 33 -5.08 -14.66 -0.78
CA ILE A 33 -5.80 -15.84 -0.28
C ILE A 33 -5.95 -15.80 1.25
N VAL A 34 -4.89 -15.49 1.97
CA VAL A 34 -4.82 -15.57 3.43
C VAL A 34 -5.32 -14.30 4.12
N GLY A 35 -5.34 -13.16 3.42
CA GLY A 35 -5.78 -11.87 3.95
C GLY A 35 -7.23 -11.83 4.43
N PHE A 36 -8.04 -12.80 4.02
CA PHE A 36 -9.41 -12.97 4.52
C PHE A 36 -9.47 -13.70 5.89
N CYS A 37 -8.37 -14.30 6.35
CA CYS A 37 -8.29 -15.10 7.58
C CYS A 37 -7.19 -14.55 8.50
N ALA A 38 -7.52 -14.03 9.66
CA ALA A 38 -6.61 -13.25 10.51
C ALA A 38 -5.57 -14.04 11.35
N GLY A 39 -4.37 -13.57 11.49
CA GLY A 39 -3.38 -13.63 12.60
C GLY A 39 -1.99 -14.25 12.42
N THR A 40 -0.91 -13.54 12.47
CA THR A 40 0.41 -13.63 13.12
C THR A 40 1.73 -13.51 12.32
N PHE A 41 2.81 -13.24 13.03
CA PHE A 41 4.08 -12.56 12.83
C PHE A 41 5.24 -13.34 12.16
N LEU A 42 6.22 -12.55 11.67
CA LEU A 42 7.66 -12.84 11.49
C LEU A 42 8.08 -13.45 10.14
N ASN A 43 8.41 -12.59 9.12
CA ASN A 43 9.34 -13.08 8.07
C ASN A 43 9.91 -12.00 7.12
N TYR A 44 9.79 -10.72 7.46
CA TYR A 44 10.44 -9.67 6.65
C TYR A 44 11.97 -9.83 6.60
N CYS A 45 12.60 -10.26 7.73
CA CYS A 45 14.03 -10.53 7.76
C CYS A 45 14.43 -11.70 6.84
N ILE A 46 13.60 -12.76 6.77
CA ILE A 46 13.87 -13.91 5.89
C ILE A 46 13.75 -13.48 4.42
N TYR A 47 12.78 -12.63 4.10
CA TYR A 47 12.62 -12.09 2.76
C TYR A 47 13.85 -11.27 2.34
N SER A 48 14.33 -10.38 3.20
CA SER A 48 15.56 -9.63 2.96
C SER A 48 16.78 -10.52 2.81
N ALA A 49 16.92 -11.52 3.70
CA ALA A 49 18.00 -12.50 3.64
C ALA A 49 17.99 -13.34 2.36
N SER A 50 16.81 -13.57 1.76
CA SER A 50 16.70 -14.31 0.51
C SER A 50 17.33 -13.55 -0.68
N PHE A 51 17.17 -12.23 -0.74
CA PHE A 51 17.83 -11.41 -1.76
C PHE A 51 19.34 -11.29 -1.52
N TYR A 52 19.77 -11.17 -0.26
CA TYR A 52 21.19 -11.28 0.07
C TYR A 52 21.78 -12.62 -0.42
N SER A 53 21.10 -13.73 -0.11
CA SER A 53 21.48 -15.05 -0.59
C SER A 53 21.49 -15.13 -2.12
N TYR A 54 20.52 -14.49 -2.80
CA TYR A 54 20.45 -14.46 -4.26
C TYR A 54 21.65 -13.76 -4.89
N ASN A 55 22.19 -12.71 -4.28
CA ASN A 55 23.41 -12.06 -4.77
C ASN A 55 24.56 -13.07 -4.93
N HIS A 56 24.68 -14.02 -4.00
CA HIS A 56 25.78 -15.00 -3.95
C HIS A 56 25.48 -16.32 -4.65
N THR A 57 24.27 -16.85 -4.50
CA THR A 57 23.90 -18.19 -4.95
C THR A 57 23.11 -18.26 -6.24
N LYS A 58 22.47 -17.13 -6.64
CA LYS A 58 21.51 -17.05 -7.74
C LYS A 58 20.29 -18.00 -7.59
N ASN A 59 20.00 -18.44 -6.36
CA ASN A 59 18.90 -19.34 -6.06
C ASN A 59 17.56 -18.60 -6.03
N GLN A 60 16.78 -18.69 -7.11
CA GLN A 60 15.45 -18.09 -7.23
C GLN A 60 14.39 -18.78 -6.36
N GLY A 61 14.57 -20.07 -6.06
CA GLY A 61 13.62 -20.84 -5.26
C GLY A 61 13.47 -20.29 -3.84
N PHE A 62 14.58 -19.93 -3.20
CA PHE A 62 14.54 -19.34 -1.86
C PHE A 62 13.87 -17.98 -1.85
N VAL A 63 14.10 -17.14 -2.84
CA VAL A 63 13.44 -15.82 -2.97
C VAL A 63 11.93 -15.99 -3.15
N THR A 64 11.48 -16.91 -4.01
CA THR A 64 10.05 -17.18 -4.23
C THR A 64 9.39 -17.76 -2.98
N PHE A 65 10.04 -18.72 -2.30
CA PHE A 65 9.55 -19.30 -1.06
C PHE A 65 9.40 -18.25 0.05
N SER A 66 10.41 -17.42 0.25
CA SER A 66 10.38 -16.36 1.28
C SER A 66 9.31 -15.32 0.98
N GLY A 67 9.08 -15.01 -0.30
CA GLY A 67 7.97 -14.14 -0.73
C GLY A 67 6.60 -14.73 -0.37
N ALA A 68 6.36 -16.01 -0.66
CA ALA A 68 5.12 -16.69 -0.30
C ALA A 68 4.89 -16.71 1.23
N LEU A 69 5.95 -17.02 2.00
CA LEU A 69 5.92 -17.05 3.46
C LEU A 69 5.63 -15.65 4.04
N LEU A 70 6.28 -14.61 3.49
CA LEU A 70 6.01 -13.23 3.86
C LEU A 70 4.55 -12.85 3.56
N GLY A 71 3.98 -13.29 2.43
CA GLY A 71 2.58 -13.06 2.07
C GLY A 71 1.61 -13.58 3.14
N VAL A 72 1.84 -14.76 3.68
CA VAL A 72 1.05 -15.30 4.81
C VAL A 72 1.15 -14.41 6.04
N CYS A 73 2.36 -14.04 6.45
CA CYS A 73 2.58 -13.23 7.65
C CYS A 73 2.05 -11.81 7.49
N ALA A 74 2.24 -11.20 6.32
CA ALA A 74 1.74 -9.87 6.01
C ALA A 74 0.21 -9.81 6.01
N ALA A 75 -0.48 -10.83 5.46
CA ALA A 75 -1.93 -10.90 5.47
C ALA A 75 -2.49 -10.72 6.89
N PHE A 76 -1.92 -11.42 7.82
CA PHE A 76 -2.32 -11.37 9.22
C PHE A 76 -2.04 -10.01 9.88
N LEU A 77 -0.83 -9.49 9.66
CA LEU A 77 -0.43 -8.18 10.21
C LEU A 77 -1.35 -7.08 9.71
N TRP A 78 -1.58 -7.01 8.41
CA TRP A 78 -2.35 -5.95 7.78
C TRP A 78 -3.85 -6.00 8.10
N CYS A 79 -4.43 -7.19 8.26
CA CYS A 79 -5.83 -7.31 8.71
C CYS A 79 -5.99 -6.82 10.16
N ALA A 80 -5.12 -7.27 11.06
CA ALA A 80 -5.14 -6.82 12.45
C ALA A 80 -4.89 -5.31 12.57
N GLN A 81 -3.89 -4.80 11.87
CA GLN A 81 -3.55 -3.38 11.86
C GLN A 81 -4.69 -2.52 11.30
N GLY A 82 -5.29 -2.92 10.17
CA GLY A 82 -6.42 -2.20 9.57
C GLY A 82 -7.60 -2.09 10.52
N THR A 83 -7.91 -3.18 11.23
CA THR A 83 -8.96 -3.21 12.25
C THR A 83 -8.67 -2.23 13.39
N VAL A 84 -7.48 -2.28 13.97
CA VAL A 84 -7.05 -1.39 15.05
C VAL A 84 -7.13 0.08 14.62
N MET A 85 -6.62 0.39 13.43
CA MET A 85 -6.58 1.75 12.90
C MET A 85 -7.96 2.36 12.69
N MET A 86 -8.95 1.57 12.30
CA MET A 86 -10.32 2.05 12.07
C MET A 86 -11.21 1.99 13.31
N ALA A 87 -11.00 1.01 14.21
CA ALA A 87 -11.86 0.77 15.37
C ALA A 87 -11.46 1.57 16.63
N TYR A 88 -10.17 1.91 16.78
CA TYR A 88 -9.70 2.59 18.01
C TYR A 88 -10.04 4.09 18.03
N PRO A 89 -9.96 4.85 16.93
CA PRO A 89 -10.33 6.25 16.95
C PRO A 89 -11.83 6.45 17.13
N SER A 90 -12.21 7.59 17.74
CA SER A 90 -13.58 8.05 17.70
C SER A 90 -13.99 8.43 16.28
N GLU A 91 -15.29 8.37 15.98
CA GLU A 91 -15.88 8.57 14.65
C GLU A 91 -15.35 9.82 13.92
N ASN A 92 -15.21 10.94 14.63
CA ASN A 92 -14.81 12.23 14.07
C ASN A 92 -13.26 12.43 13.97
N LYS A 93 -12.46 11.42 14.29
CA LYS A 93 -10.99 11.49 14.29
C LYS A 93 -10.33 10.38 13.49
N LYS A 94 -11.11 9.59 12.74
CA LYS A 94 -10.60 8.44 11.97
C LYS A 94 -9.55 8.88 10.94
N GLY A 95 -9.77 9.99 10.22
CA GLY A 95 -8.83 10.50 9.22
C GLY A 95 -7.46 10.86 9.80
N ARG A 96 -7.43 11.57 10.94
CA ARG A 96 -6.16 11.93 11.61
C ARG A 96 -5.39 10.71 12.08
N TYR A 97 -6.04 9.73 12.68
CA TYR A 97 -5.37 8.52 13.17
C TYR A 97 -4.86 7.65 12.02
N ILE A 98 -5.61 7.55 10.93
CA ILE A 98 -5.17 6.89 9.71
C ILE A 98 -3.95 7.61 9.13
N GLY A 99 -3.99 8.94 9.02
CA GLY A 99 -2.87 9.75 8.55
C GLY A 99 -1.62 9.63 9.41
N ILE A 100 -1.76 9.65 10.76
CA ILE A 100 -0.64 9.46 11.69
C ILE A 100 -0.07 8.04 11.56
N PHE A 101 -0.93 7.03 11.46
CA PHE A 101 -0.46 5.66 11.24
C PHE A 101 0.38 5.55 9.96
N TRP A 102 -0.13 6.07 8.84
CA TRP A 102 0.60 6.06 7.57
C TRP A 102 1.89 6.87 7.62
N ALA A 103 1.92 7.98 8.36
CA ALA A 103 3.13 8.77 8.56
C ALA A 103 4.21 7.99 9.33
N ILE A 104 3.83 7.32 10.44
CA ILE A 104 4.75 6.49 11.22
C ILE A 104 5.22 5.28 10.40
N PHE A 105 4.31 4.65 9.65
CA PHE A 105 4.62 3.54 8.77
C PHE A 105 5.64 3.95 7.70
N ASN A 106 5.37 5.05 6.97
CA ASN A 106 6.27 5.54 5.92
C ASN A 106 7.58 6.13 6.46
N LEU A 107 7.62 6.53 7.75
CA LEU A 107 8.87 6.98 8.36
C LEU A 107 9.95 5.90 8.37
N GLY A 108 9.56 4.64 8.58
CA GLY A 108 10.51 3.56 8.46
C GLY A 108 10.96 3.33 7.01
N ALA A 109 10.09 3.52 5.97
CA ALA A 109 10.49 3.52 4.57
C ALA A 109 11.50 4.65 4.28
N VAL A 110 11.27 5.84 4.83
CA VAL A 110 12.24 6.95 4.76
C VAL A 110 13.58 6.56 5.37
N ILE A 111 13.59 6.01 6.59
CA ILE A 111 14.82 5.54 7.26
C ILE A 111 15.48 4.43 6.44
N GLY A 112 14.69 3.47 5.95
CA GLY A 112 15.14 2.39 5.08
C GLY A 112 15.79 2.92 3.79
N SER A 113 15.21 3.93 3.15
CA SER A 113 15.75 4.55 1.91
C SER A 113 17.07 5.26 2.12
N CYS A 114 17.37 5.70 3.35
CA CYS A 114 18.68 6.28 3.67
C CYS A 114 19.83 5.26 3.53
N ILE A 115 19.55 3.96 3.76
CA ILE A 115 20.57 2.90 3.65
C ILE A 115 21.07 2.75 2.20
N PRO A 116 20.23 2.47 1.19
CA PRO A 116 20.68 2.41 -0.19
C PRO A 116 21.21 3.76 -0.69
N MET A 117 20.64 4.87 -0.27
CA MET A 117 21.14 6.19 -0.63
C MET A 117 22.60 6.38 -0.17
N ALA A 118 22.91 6.05 1.07
CA ALA A 118 24.28 6.13 1.57
C ALA A 118 25.25 5.17 0.86
N ASN A 119 24.80 3.92 0.64
CA ASN A 119 25.63 2.89 0.03
C ASN A 119 25.84 3.06 -1.49
N GLN A 120 24.87 3.66 -2.20
CA GLN A 120 24.87 3.78 -3.66
C GLN A 120 25.14 5.21 -4.16
N TRP A 121 25.39 6.17 -3.26
CA TRP A 121 25.57 7.59 -3.64
C TRP A 121 26.67 7.83 -4.68
N HIS A 122 27.73 7.08 -4.63
CA HIS A 122 28.83 7.15 -5.59
C HIS A 122 28.64 6.27 -6.85
N THR A 123 27.54 5.55 -6.93
CA THR A 123 27.25 4.62 -8.03
C THR A 123 26.52 5.32 -9.16
N GLN A 124 27.24 5.68 -10.24
CA GLN A 124 26.67 6.36 -11.41
C GLN A 124 25.98 5.39 -12.39
N LYS A 125 26.36 4.11 -12.35
CA LYS A 125 25.82 3.07 -13.26
C LYS A 125 24.60 2.40 -12.65
N THR A 126 23.78 1.81 -13.50
CA THR A 126 22.70 0.94 -13.05
C THR A 126 23.28 -0.42 -12.69
N VAL A 127 23.38 -0.73 -11.40
CA VAL A 127 23.95 -1.96 -10.85
C VAL A 127 23.02 -2.58 -9.81
N ASN A 128 23.25 -3.84 -9.48
CA ASN A 128 22.60 -4.48 -8.35
C ASN A 128 22.99 -3.80 -7.03
N VAL A 129 22.07 -3.83 -6.09
CA VAL A 129 22.27 -3.29 -4.74
C VAL A 129 23.29 -4.15 -4.01
N ASN A 130 24.20 -3.50 -3.28
CA ASN A 130 25.25 -4.19 -2.53
C ASN A 130 24.73 -4.90 -1.27
N ASP A 131 25.50 -5.84 -0.75
CA ASP A 131 25.14 -6.66 0.41
C ASP A 131 24.90 -5.84 1.69
N GLY A 132 25.63 -4.72 1.84
CA GLY A 132 25.46 -3.83 2.99
C GLY A 132 24.05 -3.26 3.12
N THR A 133 23.36 -3.05 2.01
CA THR A 133 21.97 -2.61 2.02
C THR A 133 21.03 -3.68 2.59
N TYR A 134 21.16 -4.94 2.16
CA TYR A 134 20.34 -6.04 2.68
C TYR A 134 20.60 -6.31 4.17
N ILE A 135 21.86 -6.24 4.61
CA ILE A 135 22.22 -6.36 6.03
C ILE A 135 21.61 -5.22 6.84
N GLY A 136 21.68 -3.98 6.34
CA GLY A 136 21.08 -2.82 6.98
C GLY A 136 19.56 -2.97 7.16
N PHE A 137 18.87 -3.48 6.15
CA PHE A 137 17.43 -3.78 6.26
C PHE A 137 17.14 -4.88 7.29
N MET A 138 17.89 -5.97 7.30
CA MET A 138 17.69 -7.04 8.30
C MET A 138 17.85 -6.53 9.72
N VAL A 139 18.85 -5.69 9.98
CA VAL A 139 19.07 -5.08 11.32
C VAL A 139 17.91 -4.16 11.70
N LEU A 140 17.46 -3.29 10.78
CA LEU A 140 16.35 -2.38 11.02
C LEU A 140 15.05 -3.13 11.34
N MET A 141 14.74 -4.17 10.57
CA MET A 141 13.55 -5.01 10.77
C MET A 141 13.60 -5.78 12.09
N ALA A 142 14.76 -6.34 12.45
CA ALA A 142 14.95 -7.03 13.73
C ALA A 142 14.72 -6.06 14.92
N PHE A 143 15.23 -4.83 14.81
CA PHE A 143 14.97 -3.78 15.79
C PHE A 143 13.49 -3.43 15.92
N GLY A 144 12.80 -3.28 14.78
CA GLY A 144 11.34 -3.06 14.74
C GLY A 144 10.54 -4.20 15.40
N GLY A 145 10.96 -5.45 15.20
CA GLY A 145 10.38 -6.63 15.88
C GLY A 145 10.55 -6.58 17.41
N ILE A 146 11.70 -6.15 17.90
CA ILE A 146 11.94 -5.96 19.35
C ILE A 146 11.03 -4.85 19.89
N LEU A 147 10.90 -3.72 19.19
CA LEU A 147 10.00 -2.63 19.61
C LEU A 147 8.53 -3.06 19.68
N ALA A 148 8.10 -3.98 18.83
CA ALA A 148 6.72 -4.48 18.85
C ALA A 148 6.34 -5.21 20.16
N TRP A 149 7.29 -5.75 20.90
CA TRP A 149 7.05 -6.37 22.20
C TRP A 149 6.62 -5.37 23.29
N PHE A 150 6.89 -4.08 23.10
CA PHE A 150 6.51 -3.02 24.03
C PHE A 150 5.12 -2.45 23.76
N LEU A 151 4.38 -2.98 22.77
CA LEU A 151 3.01 -2.53 22.50
C LEU A 151 2.07 -2.86 23.66
N VAL A 152 1.25 -1.88 24.03
CA VAL A 152 0.27 -2.01 25.12
C VAL A 152 -0.89 -2.90 24.67
N PRO A 153 -1.31 -3.90 25.47
CA PRO A 153 -2.47 -4.73 25.15
C PRO A 153 -3.75 -3.90 25.01
N PRO A 154 -4.66 -4.25 24.08
CA PRO A 154 -5.90 -3.50 23.79
C PRO A 154 -6.78 -3.26 25.04
N GLU A 155 -6.80 -4.21 25.96
CA GLU A 155 -7.59 -4.16 27.19
C GLU A 155 -7.23 -3.00 28.13
N LYS A 156 -5.98 -2.53 28.02
CA LYS A 156 -5.45 -1.42 28.85
C LYS A 156 -5.67 -0.06 28.18
N ILE A 157 -6.21 -0.04 26.96
CA ILE A 157 -6.41 1.20 26.22
C ILE A 157 -7.78 1.78 26.58
N VAL A 158 -7.77 2.98 27.17
CA VAL A 158 -8.96 3.77 27.47
C VAL A 158 -8.96 4.98 26.54
N ARG A 159 -10.06 5.19 25.80
CA ARG A 159 -10.24 6.36 24.94
C ARG A 159 -10.41 7.64 25.80
N LYS A 160 -10.20 8.80 25.19
CA LYS A 160 -10.37 10.10 25.88
C LYS A 160 -11.79 10.35 26.41
N ASP A 161 -12.79 9.70 25.82
CA ASP A 161 -14.19 9.72 26.26
C ASP A 161 -14.49 8.74 27.40
N GLY A 162 -13.50 8.04 27.91
CA GLY A 162 -13.62 7.02 28.96
C GLY A 162 -14.06 5.65 28.45
N SER A 163 -14.42 5.49 27.20
CA SER A 163 -14.81 4.20 26.62
C SER A 163 -13.59 3.27 26.47
N ARG A 164 -13.81 1.98 26.65
CA ARG A 164 -12.79 0.95 26.39
C ARG A 164 -12.91 0.43 24.97
N VAL A 165 -11.79 -0.01 24.42
CA VAL A 165 -11.77 -0.70 23.13
C VAL A 165 -12.42 -2.07 23.30
N GLN A 166 -13.45 -2.37 22.52
CA GLN A 166 -14.11 -3.68 22.54
C GLN A 166 -13.15 -4.75 22.03
N GLN A 167 -12.97 -5.81 22.83
CA GLN A 167 -12.22 -6.98 22.38
C GLN A 167 -13.04 -7.81 21.41
N ILE A 168 -12.46 -8.10 20.27
CA ILE A 168 -12.99 -9.12 19.36
C ILE A 168 -12.59 -10.47 19.94
N ARG A 169 -13.56 -11.24 20.48
CA ARG A 169 -13.32 -12.64 20.87
C ARG A 169 -12.96 -13.44 19.63
N HIS A 170 -11.93 -14.27 19.71
CA HIS A 170 -11.43 -15.09 18.61
C HIS A 170 -12.44 -16.18 18.22
N PRO A 171 -13.23 -16.01 17.18
CA PRO A 171 -14.08 -17.06 16.64
C PRO A 171 -13.24 -18.07 15.83
N SER A 172 -13.81 -19.20 15.49
CA SER A 172 -13.14 -20.16 14.61
C SER A 172 -12.97 -19.57 13.19
N ALA A 173 -11.94 -20.01 12.44
CA ALA A 173 -11.70 -19.55 11.07
C ALA A 173 -12.94 -19.69 10.16
N ILE A 174 -13.74 -20.74 10.37
CA ILE A 174 -14.99 -20.96 9.61
C ILE A 174 -16.04 -19.91 9.96
N SER A 175 -16.15 -19.49 11.23
CA SER A 175 -17.11 -18.46 11.63
C SER A 175 -16.68 -17.06 11.12
N GLU A 176 -15.37 -16.81 11.00
CA GLU A 176 -14.86 -15.58 10.37
C GLU A 176 -15.18 -15.52 8.87
N LEU A 177 -14.98 -16.63 8.15
CA LEU A 177 -15.33 -16.72 6.73
C LEU A 177 -16.83 -16.52 6.50
N LYS A 178 -17.66 -17.14 7.36
CA LYS A 178 -19.11 -16.98 7.34
C LYS A 178 -19.52 -15.55 7.66
N GLY A 179 -18.87 -14.92 8.65
CA GLY A 179 -19.11 -13.53 9.03
C GLY A 179 -18.73 -12.56 7.91
N LEU A 180 -17.60 -12.76 7.23
CA LEU A 180 -17.23 -12.00 6.05
C LEU A 180 -18.28 -12.12 4.95
N TYR A 181 -18.69 -13.35 4.61
CA TYR A 181 -19.73 -13.59 3.59
C TYR A 181 -21.05 -12.92 3.94
N GLN A 182 -21.49 -13.03 5.19
CA GLN A 182 -22.70 -12.36 5.68
C GLN A 182 -22.56 -10.82 5.58
N THR A 183 -21.43 -10.26 5.98
CA THR A 183 -21.17 -8.82 5.89
C THR A 183 -21.23 -8.31 4.46
N LEU A 184 -20.68 -9.06 3.48
CA LEU A 184 -20.74 -8.71 2.07
C LEU A 184 -22.16 -8.74 1.49
N ILE A 185 -23.03 -9.62 2.00
CA ILE A 185 -24.44 -9.68 1.60
C ILE A 185 -25.25 -8.54 2.25
N LEU A 186 -25.02 -8.29 3.54
CA LEU A 186 -25.75 -7.26 4.29
C LEU A 186 -25.37 -5.85 3.88
N ASP A 187 -24.09 -5.63 3.51
CA ASP A 187 -23.60 -4.33 3.04
C ASP A 187 -22.92 -4.44 1.66
N PRO A 188 -23.69 -4.63 0.58
CA PRO A 188 -23.14 -4.82 -0.77
C PRO A 188 -22.39 -3.59 -1.31
N TRP A 189 -22.50 -2.43 -0.64
CA TRP A 189 -21.78 -1.23 -1.01
C TRP A 189 -20.25 -1.40 -0.98
N ILE A 190 -19.76 -2.26 -0.09
CA ILE A 190 -18.32 -2.55 -0.02
C ILE A 190 -17.82 -3.27 -1.30
N ILE A 191 -18.69 -4.04 -1.96
CA ILE A 191 -18.35 -4.75 -3.20
C ILE A 191 -18.14 -3.75 -4.36
N LEU A 192 -18.87 -2.64 -4.37
CA LEU A 192 -18.66 -1.58 -5.38
C LEU A 192 -17.27 -0.95 -5.28
N LEU A 193 -16.61 -1.04 -4.13
CA LEU A 193 -15.24 -0.57 -3.93
C LEU A 193 -14.19 -1.56 -4.45
N PHE A 194 -14.58 -2.72 -5.00
CA PHE A 194 -13.64 -3.71 -5.52
C PHE A 194 -12.60 -3.12 -6.50
N PRO A 195 -12.97 -2.36 -7.56
CA PRO A 195 -11.97 -1.78 -8.46
C PRO A 195 -11.08 -0.74 -7.78
N PHE A 196 -11.62 0.01 -6.81
CA PHE A 196 -10.87 0.97 -6.01
C PHE A 196 -9.82 0.28 -5.14
N PHE A 197 -10.19 -0.82 -4.49
CA PHE A 197 -9.30 -1.64 -3.68
C PHE A 197 -8.25 -2.38 -4.52
N PHE A 198 -8.66 -2.90 -5.67
CA PHE A 198 -7.77 -3.60 -6.59
C PHE A 198 -6.69 -2.68 -7.16
N ALA A 199 -7.04 -1.45 -7.52
CA ALA A 199 -6.10 -0.46 -8.03
C ALA A 199 -5.01 -0.10 -7.03
N SER A 200 -5.28 -0.13 -5.72
CA SER A 200 -4.44 0.46 -4.68
C SER A 200 -3.05 -0.18 -4.49
N ASN A 201 -2.81 -1.39 -5.01
CA ASN A 201 -1.46 -1.97 -5.11
C ASN A 201 -1.07 -2.28 -6.57
N TYR A 202 -2.01 -2.21 -7.50
CA TYR A 202 -1.74 -2.48 -8.90
C TYR A 202 -0.77 -1.46 -9.50
N PHE A 203 -0.94 -0.20 -9.21
CA PHE A 203 -0.13 0.89 -9.76
C PHE A 203 1.32 0.91 -9.27
N TYR A 204 1.65 0.28 -8.14
CA TYR A 204 3.03 0.21 -7.64
C TYR A 204 3.99 -0.42 -8.63
N THR A 205 3.55 -1.43 -9.35
CA THR A 205 4.40 -2.13 -10.32
C THR A 205 4.89 -1.18 -11.41
N TYR A 206 4.01 -0.30 -11.94
CA TYR A 206 4.43 0.72 -12.88
C TYR A 206 5.36 1.75 -12.23
N GLN A 207 4.97 2.29 -11.09
CA GLN A 207 5.72 3.37 -10.43
C GLN A 207 7.14 2.96 -10.04
N LEU A 208 7.29 1.75 -9.51
CA LEU A 208 8.56 1.28 -8.95
C LEU A 208 9.38 0.47 -9.95
N SER A 209 8.79 -0.51 -10.64
CA SER A 209 9.51 -1.41 -11.55
C SER A 209 9.61 -0.91 -12.99
N SER A 210 8.79 0.05 -13.39
CA SER A 210 8.89 0.64 -14.71
C SER A 210 9.43 2.06 -14.62
N TYR A 211 8.70 2.97 -13.99
CA TYR A 211 9.07 4.37 -13.95
C TYR A 211 10.42 4.60 -13.26
N ASN A 212 10.52 4.25 -11.97
CA ASN A 212 11.73 4.53 -11.20
C ASN A 212 12.95 3.75 -11.72
N LEU A 213 12.75 2.48 -12.10
CA LEU A 213 13.82 1.61 -12.59
C LEU A 213 14.42 2.08 -13.92
N TYR A 214 13.58 2.48 -14.88
CA TYR A 214 14.02 2.80 -16.23
C TYR A 214 14.30 4.29 -16.47
N MET A 215 13.69 5.17 -15.64
CA MET A 215 13.91 6.61 -15.74
C MET A 215 15.23 7.06 -15.11
N PHE A 216 15.69 6.40 -14.04
CA PHE A 216 16.80 6.87 -13.22
C PHE A 216 17.93 5.85 -13.05
N ASN A 217 19.17 6.32 -12.89
CA ASN A 217 20.29 5.47 -12.48
C ASN A 217 20.21 5.07 -10.99
N THR A 218 21.05 4.15 -10.52
CA THR A 218 20.97 3.57 -9.17
C THR A 218 21.05 4.63 -8.06
N ARG A 219 21.96 5.60 -8.20
CA ARG A 219 22.08 6.71 -7.24
C ARG A 219 20.78 7.53 -7.18
N THR A 220 20.28 7.94 -8.32
CA THR A 220 19.08 8.76 -8.43
C THR A 220 17.84 8.03 -7.97
N ARG A 221 17.72 6.73 -8.26
CA ARG A 221 16.60 5.88 -7.75
C ARG A 221 16.55 5.85 -6.22
N SER A 222 17.69 5.73 -5.57
CA SER A 222 17.77 5.75 -4.10
C SER A 222 17.34 7.11 -3.54
N PHE A 223 17.72 8.20 -4.22
CA PHE A 223 17.32 9.55 -3.85
C PHE A 223 15.83 9.79 -4.08
N THR A 224 15.33 9.45 -5.26
CA THR A 224 13.90 9.65 -5.60
C THR A 224 12.99 8.79 -4.71
N GLY A 225 13.40 7.57 -4.36
CA GLY A 225 12.71 6.71 -3.42
C GLY A 225 12.53 7.36 -2.04
N LEU A 226 13.58 7.97 -1.49
CA LEU A 226 13.49 8.72 -0.24
C LEU A 226 12.38 9.79 -0.30
N PHE A 227 12.33 10.58 -1.36
CA PHE A 227 11.32 11.64 -1.51
C PHE A 227 9.92 11.11 -1.82
N TYR A 228 9.80 9.97 -2.48
CA TYR A 228 8.55 9.26 -2.67
C TYR A 228 7.90 8.94 -1.31
N TRP A 229 8.65 8.37 -0.36
CA TRP A 229 8.14 8.05 0.98
C TRP A 229 7.93 9.28 1.86
N LEU A 230 8.79 10.29 1.76
CA LEU A 230 8.54 11.58 2.42
C LEU A 230 7.23 12.21 1.95
N SER A 231 6.94 12.14 0.65
CA SER A 231 5.69 12.66 0.10
C SER A 231 4.46 11.88 0.58
N GLN A 232 4.60 10.58 0.84
CA GLN A 232 3.53 9.79 1.45
C GLN A 232 3.22 10.23 2.88
N ILE A 233 4.24 10.58 3.67
CA ILE A 233 4.03 11.17 5.01
C ILE A 233 3.23 12.46 4.90
N LEU A 234 3.64 13.36 4.01
CA LEU A 234 2.93 14.63 3.80
C LEU A 234 1.50 14.41 3.30
N GLY A 235 1.32 13.51 2.33
CA GLY A 235 0.02 13.16 1.76
C GLY A 235 -0.94 12.59 2.81
N SER A 236 -0.48 11.61 3.58
CA SER A 236 -1.31 10.96 4.60
C SER A 236 -1.71 11.91 5.74
N LEU A 237 -0.78 12.74 6.24
CA LEU A 237 -1.08 13.70 7.29
C LEU A 237 -2.02 14.80 6.81
N SER A 238 -1.71 15.45 5.69
CA SER A 238 -2.51 16.55 5.16
C SER A 238 -3.91 16.09 4.78
N PHE A 239 -4.02 14.97 4.09
CA PHE A 239 -5.30 14.44 3.65
C PHE A 239 -6.10 13.82 4.80
N GLY A 240 -5.46 13.15 5.75
CA GLY A 240 -6.11 12.67 6.96
C GLY A 240 -6.71 13.79 7.82
N TRP A 241 -6.01 14.93 7.93
CA TRP A 241 -6.55 16.11 8.59
C TRP A 241 -7.71 16.74 7.81
N PHE A 242 -7.60 16.81 6.49
CA PHE A 242 -8.67 17.29 5.63
C PHE A 242 -9.96 16.48 5.82
N LEU A 243 -9.86 15.14 5.89
CA LEU A 243 -11.00 14.26 6.09
C LEU A 243 -11.67 14.36 7.48
N ASP A 244 -11.01 15.01 8.46
CA ASP A 244 -11.54 15.24 9.81
C ASP A 244 -11.86 16.72 10.10
N ILE A 245 -11.94 17.57 9.09
CA ILE A 245 -12.31 19.00 9.26
C ILE A 245 -13.70 19.11 9.88
N SER A 246 -13.79 19.78 11.02
CA SER A 246 -15.01 19.81 11.86
C SER A 246 -16.15 20.67 11.32
N PHE A 247 -15.87 21.66 10.47
CA PHE A 247 -16.91 22.52 9.89
C PHE A 247 -17.62 21.91 8.66
N LEU A 248 -17.14 20.76 8.17
CA LEU A 248 -17.75 20.01 7.08
C LEU A 248 -18.48 18.80 7.64
N THR A 249 -19.66 18.49 7.08
CA THR A 249 -20.34 17.23 7.39
C THR A 249 -19.53 16.04 6.88
N ARG A 250 -19.72 14.84 7.44
CA ARG A 250 -19.03 13.62 7.02
C ARG A 250 -19.24 13.35 5.53
N ARG A 251 -20.46 13.49 5.06
CA ARG A 251 -20.81 13.33 3.64
C ARG A 251 -20.09 14.34 2.74
N SER A 252 -20.02 15.60 3.15
CA SER A 252 -19.29 16.64 2.41
C SER A 252 -17.79 16.32 2.34
N ARG A 253 -17.20 15.86 3.44
CA ARG A 253 -15.80 15.42 3.46
C ARG A 253 -15.54 14.23 2.53
N ALA A 254 -16.47 13.28 2.47
CA ALA A 254 -16.38 12.15 1.55
C ALA A 254 -16.39 12.62 0.09
N ILE A 255 -17.33 13.50 -0.28
CA ILE A 255 -17.48 14.02 -1.65
C ILE A 255 -16.24 14.84 -2.05
N LEU A 256 -15.80 15.76 -1.19
CA LEU A 256 -14.64 16.60 -1.47
C LEU A 256 -13.34 15.78 -1.51
N GLY A 257 -13.21 14.77 -0.65
CA GLY A 257 -12.09 13.83 -0.68
C GLY A 257 -12.05 13.01 -1.96
N TRP A 258 -13.19 12.54 -2.42
CA TRP A 258 -13.31 11.86 -3.71
C TRP A 258 -12.94 12.79 -4.88
N LEU A 259 -13.46 14.02 -4.89
CA LEU A 259 -13.14 15.00 -5.93
C LEU A 259 -11.65 15.33 -5.96
N PHE A 260 -11.04 15.53 -4.79
CA PHE A 260 -9.59 15.74 -4.68
C PHE A 260 -8.80 14.56 -5.26
N LEU A 261 -9.18 13.31 -4.92
CA LEU A 261 -8.56 12.12 -5.48
C LEU A 261 -8.75 12.04 -7.00
N PHE A 262 -9.93 12.33 -7.49
CA PHE A 262 -10.20 12.35 -8.93
C PHE A 262 -9.27 13.32 -9.65
N LEU A 263 -9.13 14.53 -9.12
CA LEU A 263 -8.27 15.57 -9.71
C LEU A 263 -6.79 15.18 -9.66
N ILE A 264 -6.29 14.74 -8.50
CA ILE A 264 -4.87 14.41 -8.36
C ILE A 264 -4.47 13.17 -9.18
N VAL A 265 -5.31 12.14 -9.20
CA VAL A 265 -5.06 10.94 -10.03
C VAL A 265 -4.94 11.32 -11.50
N ASN A 266 -5.92 12.06 -12.03
CA ASN A 266 -5.88 12.43 -13.45
C ASN A 266 -4.75 13.42 -13.78
N SER A 267 -4.39 14.32 -12.85
CA SER A 267 -3.26 15.23 -13.04
C SER A 267 -1.93 14.49 -13.05
N VAL A 268 -1.71 13.58 -12.12
CA VAL A 268 -0.45 12.84 -11.98
C VAL A 268 -0.28 11.83 -13.12
N TRP A 269 -1.31 11.02 -13.39
CA TRP A 269 -1.26 10.06 -14.51
C TRP A 269 -1.26 10.77 -15.87
N GLY A 270 -2.07 11.81 -16.06
CA GLY A 270 -2.06 12.60 -17.29
C GLY A 270 -0.71 13.28 -17.55
N GLY A 271 -0.10 13.86 -16.50
CA GLY A 271 1.24 14.44 -16.57
C GLY A 271 2.34 13.40 -16.81
N GLY A 272 2.12 12.16 -16.36
CA GLY A 272 3.03 11.04 -16.56
C GLY A 272 3.12 10.51 -17.99
N LEU A 273 2.17 10.87 -18.87
CA LEU A 273 2.14 10.37 -20.24
C LEU A 273 3.41 10.73 -21.04
N SER A 274 3.94 11.95 -20.85
CA SER A 274 5.17 12.38 -21.52
C SER A 274 6.38 11.56 -21.09
N ALA A 275 6.43 11.16 -19.83
CA ALA A 275 7.49 10.31 -19.30
C ALA A 275 7.35 8.86 -19.79
N GLU A 276 6.12 8.35 -19.84
CA GLU A 276 5.84 6.98 -20.32
C GLU A 276 6.31 6.76 -21.75
N LEU A 277 6.15 7.75 -22.61
CA LEU A 277 6.57 7.68 -24.03
C LEU A 277 8.10 7.49 -24.19
N LEU A 278 8.89 7.77 -23.17
CA LEU A 278 10.35 7.59 -23.17
C LEU A 278 10.78 6.23 -22.62
N LEU A 279 9.87 5.47 -22.01
CA LEU A 279 10.20 4.24 -21.33
C LEU A 279 9.99 3.02 -22.23
N HIS A 280 11.03 2.21 -22.37
CA HIS A 280 10.99 1.00 -23.16
C HIS A 280 11.54 -0.19 -22.38
N ARG A 281 10.89 -1.32 -22.48
CA ARG A 281 11.39 -2.53 -21.84
C ARG A 281 12.61 -3.06 -22.62
N PRO A 282 13.80 -3.15 -22.00
CA PRO A 282 14.97 -3.68 -22.69
C PRO A 282 14.75 -5.15 -23.07
N PRO A 283 15.36 -5.64 -24.17
CA PRO A 283 15.35 -7.04 -24.52
C PRO A 283 15.94 -7.92 -23.42
N SER A 284 15.48 -9.17 -23.29
CA SER A 284 16.00 -10.12 -22.30
C SER A 284 17.51 -10.34 -22.49
N GLY A 285 18.26 -10.32 -21.39
CA GLY A 285 19.73 -10.45 -21.41
C GLY A 285 20.48 -9.16 -21.75
N THR A 286 19.79 -8.01 -21.78
CA THR A 286 20.45 -6.71 -21.95
C THR A 286 21.43 -6.47 -20.80
N SER A 287 22.72 -6.27 -21.12
CA SER A 287 23.75 -5.90 -20.14
C SER A 287 23.56 -4.44 -19.67
N GLU A 288 24.08 -4.11 -18.49
CA GLU A 288 24.07 -2.76 -17.92
C GLU A 288 24.52 -1.67 -18.89
N GLN A 289 25.59 -1.96 -19.66
CA GLN A 289 26.16 -1.02 -20.62
C GLN A 289 25.18 -0.65 -21.74
N ASN A 290 24.22 -1.52 -22.03
CA ASN A 290 23.21 -1.31 -23.07
C ASN A 290 21.88 -0.79 -22.52
N PHE A 291 21.70 -0.73 -21.21
CA PHE A 291 20.43 -0.30 -20.58
C PHE A 291 20.06 1.16 -20.95
N ALA A 292 21.04 2.05 -20.91
CA ALA A 292 20.89 3.45 -21.31
C ALA A 292 20.60 3.68 -22.81
N LYS A 293 20.71 2.63 -23.65
CA LYS A 293 20.33 2.74 -25.06
C LYS A 293 18.80 2.71 -25.27
N PHE A 294 18.07 2.17 -24.33
CA PHE A 294 16.63 1.99 -24.42
C PHE A 294 15.85 2.95 -23.53
N ASN A 295 16.50 3.50 -22.49
CA ASN A 295 15.84 4.29 -21.47
C ASN A 295 16.66 5.53 -21.10
N PRO A 296 16.02 6.59 -20.57
CA PRO A 296 16.70 7.84 -20.20
C PRO A 296 17.84 7.67 -19.21
N VAL A 297 17.67 6.82 -18.17
CA VAL A 297 18.63 6.53 -17.09
C VAL A 297 19.27 7.82 -16.55
N ILE A 298 18.41 8.77 -16.16
CA ILE A 298 18.81 10.14 -15.76
C ILE A 298 19.55 10.11 -14.43
N ASP A 299 20.66 10.87 -14.36
CA ASP A 299 21.37 11.15 -13.11
C ASP A 299 20.84 12.43 -12.47
N ILE A 300 20.87 12.52 -11.13
CA ILE A 300 20.46 13.69 -10.35
C ILE A 300 21.22 14.97 -10.76
N TYR A 301 22.43 14.84 -11.27
CA TYR A 301 23.25 15.99 -11.72
C TYR A 301 23.01 16.35 -13.20
N GLU A 302 22.22 15.59 -13.93
CA GLU A 302 21.89 15.85 -15.35
C GLU A 302 20.62 16.71 -15.47
N THR A 303 20.71 17.97 -15.04
CA THR A 303 19.56 18.90 -15.07
C THR A 303 19.07 19.22 -16.48
N GLU A 304 19.94 19.16 -17.48
CA GLU A 304 19.60 19.40 -18.91
C GLU A 304 18.62 18.39 -19.47
N ARG A 305 18.60 17.15 -18.95
CA ARG A 305 17.66 16.08 -19.37
C ARG A 305 16.29 16.13 -18.68
N GLY A 306 15.98 17.21 -17.95
CA GLY A 306 14.69 17.41 -17.32
C GLY A 306 14.48 16.62 -16.03
N PHE A 307 15.56 16.25 -15.30
CA PHE A 307 15.51 15.56 -14.02
C PHE A 307 14.42 16.10 -13.09
N VAL A 308 14.32 17.42 -12.95
CA VAL A 308 13.40 18.07 -12.00
C VAL A 308 11.94 17.69 -12.25
N GLY A 309 11.50 17.67 -13.53
CA GLY A 309 10.13 17.31 -13.89
C GLY A 309 9.81 15.85 -13.57
N TYR A 310 10.70 14.94 -13.92
CA TYR A 310 10.54 13.50 -13.67
C TYR A 310 10.65 13.17 -12.18
N PHE A 311 11.51 13.86 -11.44
CA PHE A 311 11.61 13.75 -10.00
C PHE A 311 10.29 14.14 -9.32
N TRP A 312 9.74 15.32 -9.62
CA TRP A 312 8.48 15.75 -9.01
C TRP A 312 7.30 14.87 -9.40
N LEU A 313 7.27 14.35 -10.62
CA LEU A 313 6.25 13.38 -11.02
C LEU A 313 6.30 12.14 -10.12
N PHE A 314 7.50 11.60 -9.82
CA PHE A 314 7.64 10.46 -8.93
C PHE A 314 7.23 10.78 -7.48
N VAL A 315 7.58 11.96 -7.00
CA VAL A 315 7.13 12.48 -5.69
C VAL A 315 5.59 12.57 -5.63
N PHE A 316 4.96 13.05 -6.70
CA PHE A 316 3.50 13.12 -6.75
C PHE A 316 2.82 11.75 -6.89
N TYR A 317 3.46 10.75 -7.50
CA TYR A 317 2.98 9.37 -7.42
C TYR A 317 2.89 8.90 -5.96
N GLY A 318 3.91 9.15 -5.14
CA GLY A 318 3.89 8.81 -3.72
C GLY A 318 2.83 9.59 -2.93
N PHE A 319 2.71 10.90 -3.17
CA PHE A 319 1.67 11.72 -2.54
C PHE A 319 0.26 11.22 -2.87
N MET A 320 -0.02 10.94 -4.15
CA MET A 320 -1.29 10.40 -4.64
C MET A 320 -1.61 9.07 -3.98
N ASP A 321 -0.63 8.18 -3.89
CA ASP A 321 -0.79 6.86 -3.26
C ASP A 321 -1.21 7.01 -1.79
N ALA A 322 -0.52 7.83 -1.00
CA ALA A 322 -0.88 8.07 0.39
C ALA A 322 -2.31 8.61 0.55
N CYS A 323 -2.73 9.52 -0.34
CA CYS A 323 -4.11 10.00 -0.35
C CYS A 323 -5.11 8.88 -0.69
N TRP A 324 -4.77 8.02 -1.65
CA TRP A 324 -5.59 6.88 -2.05
C TRP A 324 -5.79 5.90 -0.90
N GLN A 325 -4.70 5.47 -0.26
CA GLN A 325 -4.73 4.53 0.87
C GLN A 325 -5.48 5.14 2.07
N THR A 326 -5.21 6.39 2.40
CA THR A 326 -5.89 7.10 3.49
C THR A 326 -7.39 7.19 3.24
N TYR A 327 -7.80 7.49 2.00
CA TYR A 327 -9.22 7.56 1.65
C TYR A 327 -9.90 6.20 1.70
N ALA A 328 -9.23 5.13 1.24
CA ALA A 328 -9.76 3.77 1.30
C ALA A 328 -10.14 3.38 2.74
N TYR A 329 -9.22 3.55 3.68
CA TYR A 329 -9.47 3.26 5.09
C TYR A 329 -10.50 4.19 5.72
N TRP A 330 -10.41 5.49 5.42
CA TRP A 330 -11.36 6.46 5.93
C TRP A 330 -12.78 6.17 5.44
N LEU A 331 -12.94 5.82 4.17
CA LEU A 331 -14.24 5.51 3.57
C LEU A 331 -14.87 4.26 4.22
N MET A 332 -14.08 3.19 4.42
CA MET A 332 -14.53 2.02 5.18
C MET A 332 -14.93 2.39 6.60
N GLY A 333 -14.10 3.20 7.28
CA GLY A 333 -14.39 3.71 8.62
C GLY A 333 -15.59 4.65 8.67
N ALA A 334 -15.98 5.28 7.54
CA ALA A 334 -17.18 6.10 7.44
C ALA A 334 -18.46 5.29 7.18
N MET A 335 -18.33 4.02 6.78
CA MET A 335 -19.44 3.11 6.52
C MET A 335 -19.92 2.34 7.76
N SER A 336 -19.07 2.20 8.81
CA SER A 336 -19.41 1.52 10.05
C SER A 336 -18.57 1.99 11.23
N ASN A 337 -19.13 1.87 12.43
CA ASN A 337 -18.40 2.00 13.70
C ASN A 337 -18.22 0.64 14.41
N ASP A 338 -18.91 -0.42 13.97
CA ASP A 338 -18.77 -1.77 14.53
C ASP A 338 -17.36 -2.33 14.25
N PRO A 339 -16.55 -2.63 15.28
CA PRO A 339 -15.21 -3.17 15.11
C PRO A 339 -15.16 -4.49 14.33
N ARG A 340 -16.20 -5.32 14.42
CA ARG A 340 -16.26 -6.60 13.71
C ARG A 340 -16.49 -6.38 12.20
N ARG A 341 -17.43 -5.51 11.83
CA ARG A 341 -17.64 -5.12 10.42
C ARG A 341 -16.38 -4.48 9.84
N LEU A 342 -15.72 -3.60 10.58
CA LEU A 342 -14.47 -2.97 10.16
C LEU A 342 -13.34 -3.99 9.95
N ALA A 343 -13.28 -5.06 10.76
CA ALA A 343 -12.32 -6.15 10.55
C ALA A 343 -12.59 -6.89 9.24
N TYR A 344 -13.84 -7.18 8.93
CA TYR A 344 -14.22 -7.80 7.65
C TYR A 344 -13.94 -6.91 6.46
N PHE A 345 -14.22 -5.60 6.56
CA PHE A 345 -13.88 -4.62 5.53
C PHE A 345 -12.36 -4.53 5.31
N ALA A 346 -11.57 -4.51 6.38
CA ALA A 346 -10.12 -4.51 6.28
C ALA A 346 -9.58 -5.77 5.60
N GLY A 347 -10.11 -6.96 5.98
CA GLY A 347 -9.74 -8.23 5.35
C GLY A 347 -10.10 -8.27 3.87
N PHE A 348 -11.31 -7.85 3.51
CA PHE A 348 -11.76 -7.75 2.12
C PHE A 348 -10.88 -6.80 1.31
N TYR A 349 -10.65 -5.59 1.84
CA TYR A 349 -9.77 -4.60 1.22
C TYR A 349 -8.38 -5.17 0.97
N LYS A 350 -7.74 -5.71 1.99
CA LYS A 350 -6.37 -6.22 1.88
C LYS A 350 -6.25 -7.43 0.95
N GLY A 351 -7.23 -8.31 0.95
CA GLY A 351 -7.29 -9.42 0.00
C GLY A 351 -7.38 -8.94 -1.45
N ILE A 352 -8.29 -7.99 -1.74
CA ILE A 352 -8.47 -7.44 -3.10
C ILE A 352 -7.28 -6.59 -3.52
N GLN A 353 -6.75 -5.76 -2.63
CA GLN A 353 -5.53 -4.96 -2.85
C GLN A 353 -4.35 -5.86 -3.25
N SER A 354 -4.16 -6.96 -2.53
CA SER A 354 -3.07 -7.90 -2.78
C SER A 354 -3.28 -8.68 -4.08
N ALA A 355 -4.53 -9.03 -4.42
CA ALA A 355 -4.85 -9.62 -5.72
C ALA A 355 -4.47 -8.65 -6.87
N GLY A 356 -4.77 -7.36 -6.73
CA GLY A 356 -4.35 -6.33 -7.67
C GLY A 356 -2.84 -6.28 -7.84
N GLY A 357 -2.09 -6.28 -6.74
CA GLY A 357 -0.63 -6.35 -6.76
C GLY A 357 -0.11 -7.61 -7.45
N ALA A 358 -0.66 -8.80 -7.08
CA ALA A 358 -0.25 -10.07 -7.68
C ALA A 358 -0.45 -10.08 -9.20
N VAL A 359 -1.58 -9.55 -9.69
CA VAL A 359 -1.85 -9.45 -11.14
C VAL A 359 -0.86 -8.50 -11.80
N ALA A 360 -0.61 -7.31 -11.25
CA ALA A 360 0.30 -6.33 -11.82
C ALA A 360 1.74 -6.85 -11.90
N TRP A 361 2.23 -7.48 -10.82
CA TRP A 361 3.57 -8.10 -10.81
C TRP A 361 3.65 -9.32 -11.74
N GLY A 362 2.57 -10.08 -11.86
CA GLY A 362 2.47 -11.19 -12.84
C GLY A 362 2.54 -10.69 -14.28
N ILE A 363 1.88 -9.58 -14.59
CA ILE A 363 1.94 -8.90 -15.90
C ILE A 363 3.37 -8.42 -16.19
N ASP A 364 4.03 -7.81 -15.20
CA ASP A 364 5.40 -7.33 -15.33
C ASP A 364 6.40 -8.50 -15.57
N MET A 365 6.22 -9.60 -14.85
CA MET A 365 6.99 -10.84 -15.06
C MET A 365 6.81 -11.41 -16.47
N GLY A 366 5.61 -11.30 -17.06
CA GLY A 366 5.30 -11.67 -18.44
C GLY A 366 5.93 -10.77 -19.50
N LYS A 367 6.67 -9.72 -19.09
CA LYS A 367 7.38 -8.78 -19.95
C LYS A 367 6.49 -8.06 -20.97
N ILE A 368 5.23 -7.81 -20.58
CA ILE A 368 4.32 -6.99 -21.37
C ILE A 368 4.87 -5.55 -21.46
N GLU A 369 4.56 -4.84 -22.52
CA GLU A 369 5.01 -3.46 -22.71
C GLU A 369 4.63 -2.56 -21.51
N ILE A 370 5.54 -1.66 -21.14
CA ILE A 370 5.36 -0.71 -20.03
C ILE A 370 4.09 0.12 -20.20
N ARG A 371 3.80 0.51 -21.46
CA ARG A 371 2.58 1.25 -21.82
C ARG A 371 1.28 0.54 -21.42
N GLY A 372 1.23 -0.79 -21.56
CA GLY A 372 0.08 -1.59 -21.11
C GLY A 372 -0.15 -1.49 -19.63
N LEU A 373 0.94 -1.56 -18.85
CA LEU A 373 0.89 -1.43 -17.38
C LEU A 373 0.52 0.00 -16.95
N TYR A 374 1.02 1.03 -17.66
CA TYR A 374 0.66 2.43 -17.42
C TYR A 374 -0.83 2.68 -17.66
N ILE A 375 -1.34 2.32 -18.83
CA ILE A 375 -2.73 2.54 -19.22
C ILE A 375 -3.68 1.77 -18.30
N SER A 376 -3.37 0.49 -18.01
CA SER A 376 -4.22 -0.31 -17.12
C SER A 376 -4.24 0.22 -15.68
N SER A 377 -3.12 0.74 -15.17
CA SER A 377 -3.07 1.37 -13.85
C SER A 377 -3.96 2.62 -13.79
N TRP A 378 -3.86 3.52 -14.75
CA TRP A 378 -4.69 4.71 -14.82
C TRP A 378 -6.17 4.37 -15.01
N ALA A 379 -6.48 3.46 -15.93
CA ALA A 379 -7.85 3.00 -16.18
C ALA A 379 -8.49 2.36 -14.93
N LEU A 380 -7.73 1.53 -14.19
CA LEU A 380 -8.21 0.92 -12.94
C LEU A 380 -8.44 1.97 -11.84
N CYS A 381 -7.57 2.97 -11.72
CA CYS A 381 -7.80 4.09 -10.80
C CYS A 381 -9.10 4.84 -11.17
N GLY A 382 -9.30 5.14 -12.46
CA GLY A 382 -10.52 5.75 -12.97
C GLY A 382 -11.77 4.91 -12.69
N ALA A 383 -11.73 3.62 -13.00
CA ALA A 383 -12.82 2.68 -12.72
C ALA A 383 -13.12 2.60 -11.21
N GLY A 384 -12.08 2.55 -10.36
CA GLY A 384 -12.23 2.54 -8.91
C GLY A 384 -12.93 3.80 -8.39
N LEU A 385 -12.52 4.97 -8.88
CA LEU A 385 -13.18 6.24 -8.51
C LEU A 385 -14.63 6.29 -8.99
N LEU A 386 -14.93 5.83 -10.20
CA LEU A 386 -16.30 5.80 -10.72
C LEU A 386 -17.19 4.83 -9.91
N CYS A 387 -16.71 3.65 -9.61
CA CYS A 387 -17.44 2.67 -8.79
C CYS A 387 -17.63 3.14 -7.33
N ALA A 388 -16.74 3.99 -6.81
CA ALA A 388 -16.88 4.58 -5.48
C ALA A 388 -17.97 5.68 -5.41
N VAL A 389 -18.38 6.27 -6.53
CA VAL A 389 -19.40 7.35 -6.56
C VAL A 389 -20.67 6.99 -5.79
N PRO A 390 -21.35 5.86 -6.07
CA PRO A 390 -22.59 5.53 -5.33
C PRO A 390 -22.37 5.37 -3.83
N VAL A 391 -21.21 4.81 -3.42
CA VAL A 391 -20.85 4.66 -2.00
C VAL A 391 -20.70 6.02 -1.34
N VAL A 392 -19.91 6.91 -1.95
CA VAL A 392 -19.65 8.26 -1.42
C VAL A 392 -20.95 9.10 -1.31
N TRP A 393 -21.83 9.02 -2.32
CA TRP A 393 -23.04 9.86 -2.37
C TRP A 393 -24.26 9.29 -1.64
N LYS A 394 -24.37 7.95 -1.54
CA LYS A 394 -25.58 7.31 -0.99
C LYS A 394 -25.35 6.58 0.32
N ARG A 395 -24.16 5.93 0.50
CA ARG A 395 -23.91 5.11 1.69
C ARG A 395 -23.25 5.88 2.83
N VAL A 396 -22.39 6.87 2.54
CA VAL A 396 -21.78 7.68 3.60
C VAL A 396 -22.81 8.67 4.13
N ARG A 397 -23.07 8.60 5.44
CA ARG A 397 -23.97 9.47 6.19
C ARG A 397 -23.20 10.34 7.17
N ASP A 398 -23.88 11.34 7.74
CA ASP A 398 -23.24 12.28 8.66
C ASP A 398 -22.91 11.64 10.02
N THR A 399 -23.72 10.66 10.46
CA THR A 399 -23.41 9.79 11.60
C THR A 399 -23.94 8.37 11.36
N GLU A 400 -23.23 7.38 11.87
CA GLU A 400 -23.66 5.97 11.87
C GLU A 400 -24.25 5.55 13.23
N MET A 401 -24.09 6.37 14.28
CA MET A 401 -24.55 6.03 15.64
C MET A 401 -26.08 5.88 15.73
N GLU A 402 -26.83 6.72 14.99
CA GLU A 402 -28.31 6.65 14.99
C GLU A 402 -28.86 5.38 14.33
N GLU A 403 -28.12 4.73 13.43
CA GLU A 403 -28.55 3.47 12.80
C GLU A 403 -28.24 2.28 13.68
N GLU A 404 -27.06 2.26 14.30
CA GLU A 404 -26.68 1.21 15.23
C GLU A 404 -27.66 1.15 16.41
N GLU A 405 -28.09 2.31 16.95
CA GLU A 405 -29.12 2.38 17.99
C GLU A 405 -30.51 1.90 17.50
N LYS A 406 -30.86 2.16 16.24
CA LYS A 406 -32.14 1.69 15.67
C LYS A 406 -32.13 0.19 15.34
N GLU A 407 -30.98 -0.34 14.86
CA GLU A 407 -30.80 -1.77 14.63
C GLU A 407 -30.85 -2.53 15.96
N GLU A 408 -30.15 -2.06 17.01
CA GLU A 408 -30.23 -2.65 18.37
C GLU A 408 -31.64 -2.61 18.95
N GLN A 409 -32.38 -1.51 18.75
CA GLN A 409 -33.78 -1.39 19.20
C GLN A 409 -34.71 -2.31 18.40
N GLY A 410 -34.45 -2.50 17.11
CA GLY A 410 -35.18 -3.43 16.24
C GLY A 410 -34.96 -4.89 16.65
N GLU A 411 -33.69 -5.30 16.85
CA GLU A 411 -33.34 -6.65 17.33
C GLU A 411 -33.89 -6.94 18.73
N LEU A 412 -33.86 -5.95 19.63
CA LEU A 412 -34.47 -6.06 20.96
C LEU A 412 -36.00 -6.16 20.92
N ALA A 413 -36.65 -5.58 19.93
CA ALA A 413 -38.09 -5.69 19.72
C ALA A 413 -38.48 -7.08 19.13
N GLU A 414 -37.68 -7.59 18.20
CA GLU A 414 -37.90 -8.95 17.64
C GLU A 414 -37.64 -10.06 18.65
N VAL A 415 -36.70 -9.88 19.59
CA VAL A 415 -36.43 -10.86 20.66
C VAL A 415 -37.53 -10.83 21.73
N LYS A 416 -38.30 -9.73 21.82
CA LYS A 416 -39.39 -9.60 22.81
C LYS A 416 -40.78 -9.95 22.24
N ALA A 417 -40.88 -10.15 20.93
CA ALA A 417 -42.09 -10.60 20.24
C ALA A 417 -42.08 -12.11 19.99
#